data_d21022a7fc67a8630bddd8b43f613c94
#
_entry.id   d21022a7fc67a8630bddd8b43f613c94
#
_cell.length_a   1.000
_cell.length_b   1.000
_cell.length_c   1.000
_cell.angle_alpha   90.00
_cell.angle_beta   90.00
_cell.angle_gamma   90.00
#
_symmetry.space_group_name_H-M   'P 1'
#
loop_
_entity.id
_entity.type
_entity.pdbx_description
1 polymer ?
#
loop_
_entity_poly.entity_id
_entity_poly.type
_entity_poly.pdbx_seq_one_letter_code
_entity_poly.pdbx_strand_id
1 'polypeptide(L)'
;MSNKIDLNSTYLEKITTLIKNKESSKLTKTITDIHAADIAKIINNLSKENAKYIYDLIKEDSVSASAIIDLENDVRKYILNNLSAKKIAKNVIENLETDDAADLIGELSEEKKEKILNYIEDKNHASDISDLLNYPKNTAGGIMAKELI
;
A
#
# COMPACT_ATOMS: atom_id res chain seq x y z
N MET A 1 -23.07 -9.63 11.38
CA MET A 1 -23.45 -8.62 10.44
C MET A 1 -22.29 -8.19 9.56
N SER A 2 -22.51 -8.14 8.31
CA SER A 2 -21.45 -7.80 7.37
C SER A 2 -21.23 -6.29 7.32
N ASN A 3 -19.97 -5.89 7.36
CA ASN A 3 -19.60 -4.49 7.12
C ASN A 3 -19.32 -4.25 5.64
N LYS A 4 -19.83 -5.14 4.82
CA LYS A 4 -19.61 -5.06 3.39
C LYS A 4 -20.21 -3.79 2.81
N ILE A 5 -19.41 -3.09 2.03
CA ILE A 5 -19.82 -1.86 1.38
C ILE A 5 -20.38 -2.18 0.00
N ASP A 6 -21.55 -1.64 -0.28
CA ASP A 6 -22.14 -1.74 -1.61
C ASP A 6 -21.62 -0.58 -2.45
N LEU A 7 -20.67 -0.86 -3.33
CA LEU A 7 -20.01 0.17 -4.14
C LEU A 7 -20.84 0.49 -5.39
N ASN A 8 -22.04 0.96 -5.18
CA ASN A 8 -22.83 1.44 -6.29
C ASN A 8 -22.45 2.89 -6.61
N SER A 9 -22.93 3.39 -7.73
CA SER A 9 -22.57 4.73 -8.19
C SER A 9 -22.99 5.81 -7.21
N THR A 10 -24.10 5.61 -6.49
CA THR A 10 -24.59 6.58 -5.52
C THR A 10 -23.60 6.75 -4.36
N TYR A 11 -23.07 5.63 -3.88
CA TYR A 11 -22.11 5.67 -2.78
C TYR A 11 -20.80 6.35 -3.21
N LEU A 12 -20.32 6.01 -4.41
CA LEU A 12 -19.11 6.61 -4.94
C LEU A 12 -19.28 8.10 -5.21
N GLU A 13 -20.47 8.51 -5.67
CA GLU A 13 -20.77 9.92 -5.85
C GLU A 13 -20.72 10.68 -4.52
N LYS A 14 -21.24 10.08 -3.47
CA LYS A 14 -21.20 10.67 -2.13
C LYS A 14 -19.76 10.88 -1.68
N ILE A 15 -18.94 9.84 -1.83
CA ILE A 15 -17.52 9.94 -1.46
C ILE A 15 -16.82 11.03 -2.27
N THR A 16 -17.06 11.07 -3.59
CA THR A 16 -16.46 12.05 -4.48
C THR A 16 -16.87 13.48 -4.09
N THR A 17 -18.13 13.64 -3.72
CA THR A 17 -18.64 14.95 -3.29
C THR A 17 -17.94 15.39 -2.00
N LEU A 18 -17.76 14.49 -1.05
CA LEU A 18 -17.07 14.82 0.19
C LEU A 18 -15.61 15.21 -0.06
N ILE A 19 -14.96 14.53 -1.02
CA ILE A 19 -13.60 14.86 -1.41
C ILE A 19 -13.56 16.26 -2.02
N LYS A 20 -14.47 16.53 -2.93
CA LYS A 20 -14.54 17.81 -3.63
C LYS A 20 -14.74 18.96 -2.65
N ASN A 21 -15.55 18.74 -1.63
CA ASN A 21 -15.83 19.75 -0.62
C ASN A 21 -14.80 19.79 0.50
N LYS A 22 -13.77 18.96 0.41
CA LYS A 22 -12.68 18.88 1.37
C LYS A 22 -13.16 18.61 2.80
N GLU A 23 -14.16 17.76 2.92
CA GLU A 23 -14.71 17.39 4.21
C GLU A 23 -13.93 16.20 4.79
N SER A 24 -12.67 16.43 5.08
CA SER A 24 -11.76 15.37 5.52
C SER A 24 -12.19 14.72 6.83
N SER A 25 -12.79 15.49 7.73
CA SER A 25 -13.26 14.92 9.01
C SER A 25 -14.34 13.88 8.80
N LYS A 26 -15.32 14.17 7.92
CA LYS A 26 -16.38 13.22 7.62
C LYS A 26 -15.85 12.01 6.88
N LEU A 27 -14.93 12.22 5.96
CA LEU A 27 -14.32 11.14 5.21
C LEU A 27 -13.50 10.23 6.13
N THR A 28 -12.70 10.82 7.00
CA THR A 28 -11.88 10.05 7.94
C THR A 28 -12.76 9.17 8.82
N LYS A 29 -13.85 9.75 9.31
CA LYS A 29 -14.78 9.00 10.15
C LYS A 29 -15.43 7.84 9.38
N THR A 30 -15.83 8.10 8.15
CA THR A 30 -16.43 7.07 7.29
C THR A 30 -15.44 5.93 7.05
N ILE A 31 -14.21 6.28 6.71
CA ILE A 31 -13.17 5.30 6.39
C ILE A 31 -12.78 4.47 7.61
N THR A 32 -12.74 5.09 8.79
CA THR A 32 -12.38 4.41 10.03
C THR A 32 -13.32 3.26 10.34
N ASP A 33 -14.57 3.35 9.90
CA ASP A 33 -15.59 2.36 10.23
C ASP A 33 -15.67 1.20 9.23
N ILE A 34 -14.83 1.19 8.20
CA ILE A 34 -14.90 0.12 7.18
C ILE A 34 -13.60 -0.66 7.11
N HIS A 35 -13.68 -1.88 6.58
CA HIS A 35 -12.52 -2.76 6.48
C HIS A 35 -11.55 -2.32 5.39
N ALA A 36 -10.28 -2.68 5.58
CA ALA A 36 -9.22 -2.34 4.63
C ALA A 36 -9.56 -2.80 3.20
N ALA A 37 -10.11 -3.99 3.06
CA ALA A 37 -10.50 -4.50 1.73
C ALA A 37 -11.53 -3.62 1.06
N ASP A 38 -12.49 -3.10 1.82
CA ASP A 38 -13.52 -2.21 1.28
C ASP A 38 -12.97 -0.82 0.99
N ILE A 39 -12.05 -0.35 1.81
CA ILE A 39 -11.34 0.90 1.53
C ILE A 39 -10.60 0.79 0.19
N ALA A 40 -9.94 -0.34 -0.04
CA ALA A 40 -9.23 -0.58 -1.29
C ALA A 40 -10.18 -0.55 -2.48
N LYS A 41 -11.37 -1.13 -2.34
CA LYS A 41 -12.37 -1.09 -3.41
C LYS A 41 -12.79 0.34 -3.73
N ILE A 42 -13.00 1.15 -2.71
CA ILE A 42 -13.33 2.55 -2.91
C ILE A 42 -12.20 3.26 -3.67
N ILE A 43 -10.98 3.08 -3.20
CA ILE A 43 -9.81 3.74 -3.80
C ILE A 43 -9.65 3.33 -5.26
N ASN A 44 -9.82 2.05 -5.57
CA ASN A 44 -9.67 1.56 -6.95
C ASN A 44 -10.69 2.16 -7.91
N ASN A 45 -11.78 2.71 -7.39
CA ASN A 45 -12.83 3.31 -8.22
C ASN A 45 -12.76 4.82 -8.30
N LEU A 46 -11.69 5.42 -7.78
CA LEU A 46 -11.49 6.87 -7.79
C LEU A 46 -10.40 7.26 -8.78
N SER A 47 -10.34 8.55 -9.12
CA SER A 47 -9.19 9.07 -9.86
C SER A 47 -7.94 8.89 -9.00
N LYS A 48 -6.77 8.91 -9.62
CA LYS A 48 -5.53 8.70 -8.88
C LYS A 48 -5.31 9.74 -7.80
N GLU A 49 -5.63 10.99 -8.08
CA GLU A 49 -5.52 12.06 -7.09
C GLU A 49 -6.46 11.84 -5.91
N ASN A 50 -7.70 11.48 -6.21
CA ASN A 50 -8.68 11.21 -5.15
C ASN A 50 -8.32 9.94 -4.37
N ALA A 51 -7.80 8.95 -5.07
CA ALA A 51 -7.34 7.72 -4.44
C ALA A 51 -6.26 8.01 -3.39
N LYS A 52 -5.28 8.83 -3.77
CA LYS A 52 -4.21 9.23 -2.86
C LYS A 52 -4.75 10.01 -1.68
N TYR A 53 -5.69 10.90 -1.94
CA TYR A 53 -6.31 11.69 -0.89
C TYR A 53 -6.99 10.81 0.16
N ILE A 54 -7.78 9.83 -0.30
CA ILE A 54 -8.45 8.90 0.62
C ILE A 54 -7.43 8.04 1.37
N TYR A 55 -6.41 7.57 0.66
CA TYR A 55 -5.38 6.75 1.29
C TYR A 55 -4.70 7.50 2.44
N ASP A 56 -4.43 8.79 2.24
CA ASP A 56 -3.78 9.61 3.26
C ASP A 56 -4.63 9.82 4.50
N LEU A 57 -5.94 9.60 4.40
CA LEU A 57 -6.84 9.75 5.54
C LEU A 57 -6.87 8.53 6.45
N ILE A 58 -6.31 7.42 6.01
CA ILE A 58 -6.26 6.20 6.84
C ILE A 58 -5.32 6.47 8.00
N LYS A 59 -5.82 6.31 9.22
CA LYS A 59 -5.04 6.63 10.41
C LYS A 59 -4.25 5.47 10.98
N GLU A 60 -4.78 4.26 10.87
CA GLU A 60 -4.10 3.09 11.40
C GLU A 60 -3.16 2.50 10.37
N ASP A 61 -1.90 2.34 10.75
CA ASP A 61 -0.87 1.84 9.83
C ASP A 61 -1.16 0.43 9.36
N SER A 62 -1.72 -0.42 10.22
CA SER A 62 -2.08 -1.77 9.82
C SER A 62 -3.15 -1.77 8.73
N VAL A 63 -4.09 -0.83 8.80
CA VAL A 63 -5.13 -0.69 7.79
C VAL A 63 -4.53 -0.16 6.48
N SER A 64 -3.63 0.81 6.56
CA SER A 64 -2.93 1.34 5.40
C SER A 64 -2.17 0.24 4.67
N ALA A 65 -1.45 -0.58 5.41
CA ALA A 65 -0.66 -1.67 4.84
C ALA A 65 -1.56 -2.70 4.17
N SER A 66 -2.65 -3.08 4.82
CA SER A 66 -3.57 -4.06 4.24
C SER A 66 -4.26 -3.51 2.99
N ALA A 67 -4.66 -2.24 3.02
CA ALA A 67 -5.36 -1.64 1.89
C ALA A 67 -4.46 -1.53 0.66
N ILE A 68 -3.20 -1.15 0.84
CA ILE A 68 -2.31 -0.95 -0.30
C ILE A 68 -2.07 -2.25 -1.07
N ILE A 69 -2.04 -3.38 -0.37
CA ILE A 69 -1.87 -4.70 -0.99
C ILE A 69 -3.02 -5.01 -1.94
N ASP A 70 -4.23 -4.57 -1.60
CA ASP A 70 -5.43 -4.87 -2.38
C ASP A 70 -5.70 -3.87 -3.50
N LEU A 71 -4.84 -2.86 -3.66
CA LEU A 71 -5.02 -1.88 -4.74
C LEU A 71 -4.56 -2.45 -6.08
N GLU A 72 -5.16 -1.94 -7.15
CA GLU A 72 -4.73 -2.28 -8.50
C GLU A 72 -3.33 -1.71 -8.75
N ASN A 73 -2.58 -2.36 -9.63
CA ASN A 73 -1.17 -2.04 -9.83
C ASN A 73 -0.89 -0.57 -10.12
N ASP A 74 -1.64 0.02 -11.03
CA ASP A 74 -1.40 1.41 -11.42
C ASP A 74 -1.76 2.39 -10.30
N VAL A 75 -2.82 2.10 -9.57
CA VAL A 75 -3.24 2.92 -8.43
C VAL A 75 -2.20 2.82 -7.31
N ARG A 76 -1.77 1.60 -7.01
CA ARG A 76 -0.76 1.37 -5.98
C ARG A 76 0.54 2.08 -6.31
N LYS A 77 1.00 1.98 -7.55
CA LYS A 77 2.22 2.65 -7.97
C LYS A 77 2.11 4.16 -7.82
N TYR A 78 0.98 4.71 -8.22
CA TYR A 78 0.77 6.14 -8.09
C TYR A 78 0.89 6.58 -6.64
N ILE A 79 0.21 5.87 -5.75
CA ILE A 79 0.21 6.21 -4.32
C ILE A 79 1.62 6.06 -3.75
N LEU A 80 2.29 4.94 -4.02
CA LEU A 80 3.63 4.70 -3.51
C LEU A 80 4.63 5.74 -4.01
N ASN A 81 4.52 6.12 -5.28
CA ASN A 81 5.42 7.12 -5.84
C ASN A 81 5.19 8.52 -5.26
N ASN A 82 4.03 8.74 -4.68
CA ASN A 82 3.69 10.02 -4.06
C ASN A 82 3.81 10.00 -2.53
N LEU A 83 4.39 8.94 -1.99
CA LEU A 83 4.72 8.85 -0.58
C LEU A 83 6.23 8.87 -0.42
N SER A 84 6.71 9.45 0.68
CA SER A 84 8.14 9.43 0.96
C SER A 84 8.60 8.02 1.33
N ALA A 85 9.87 7.72 1.09
CA ALA A 85 10.44 6.44 1.46
C ALA A 85 10.30 6.18 2.96
N LYS A 86 10.49 7.20 3.76
CA LYS A 86 10.34 7.09 5.21
C LYS A 86 8.91 6.69 5.61
N LYS A 87 7.92 7.32 5.00
CA LYS A 87 6.53 7.02 5.30
C LYS A 87 6.16 5.61 4.85
N ILE A 88 6.63 5.20 3.67
CA ILE A 88 6.39 3.85 3.18
C ILE A 88 6.99 2.84 4.16
N ALA A 89 8.24 3.05 4.58
CA ALA A 89 8.92 2.13 5.48
C ALA A 89 8.17 2.01 6.80
N LYS A 90 7.82 3.13 7.41
CA LYS A 90 7.24 3.12 8.75
C LYS A 90 5.77 2.75 8.79
N ASN A 91 4.99 3.25 7.85
CA ASN A 91 3.54 3.07 7.90
C ASN A 91 3.06 1.84 7.13
N VAL A 92 3.83 1.38 6.17
CA VAL A 92 3.41 0.28 5.31
C VAL A 92 4.27 -0.95 5.55
N ILE A 93 5.55 -0.84 5.31
CA ILE A 93 6.45 -2.01 5.28
C ILE A 93 6.57 -2.67 6.64
N GLU A 94 6.66 -1.89 7.70
CA GLU A 94 6.81 -2.45 9.06
C GLU A 94 5.55 -3.17 9.53
N ASN A 95 4.44 -2.99 8.82
CA ASN A 95 3.18 -3.66 9.13
C ASN A 95 2.86 -4.80 8.17
N LEU A 96 3.80 -5.18 7.32
CA LEU A 96 3.63 -6.27 6.36
C LEU A 96 4.58 -7.41 6.68
N GLU A 97 4.17 -8.61 6.28
CA GLU A 97 5.07 -9.75 6.33
C GLU A 97 6.13 -9.60 5.26
N THR A 98 7.24 -10.29 5.43
CA THR A 98 8.43 -10.11 4.60
C THR A 98 8.16 -10.28 3.11
N ASP A 99 7.43 -11.33 2.72
CA ASP A 99 7.16 -11.58 1.31
C ASP A 99 6.25 -10.53 0.69
N ASP A 100 5.23 -10.08 1.43
CA ASP A 100 4.35 -9.01 0.94
C ASP A 100 5.12 -7.70 0.80
N ALA A 101 5.98 -7.41 1.78
CA ALA A 101 6.80 -6.20 1.75
C ALA A 101 7.77 -6.22 0.56
N ALA A 102 8.40 -7.37 0.31
CA ALA A 102 9.31 -7.51 -0.81
C ALA A 102 8.59 -7.32 -2.15
N ASP A 103 7.40 -7.89 -2.27
CA ASP A 103 6.59 -7.71 -3.49
C ASP A 103 6.29 -6.25 -3.76
N LEU A 104 5.91 -5.54 -2.70
CA LEU A 104 5.54 -4.15 -2.81
C LEU A 104 6.74 -3.28 -3.19
N ILE A 105 7.84 -3.45 -2.45
CA ILE A 105 9.07 -2.70 -2.71
C ILE A 105 9.62 -3.01 -4.09
N GLY A 106 9.49 -4.28 -4.51
CA GLY A 106 9.99 -4.72 -5.81
C GLY A 106 9.38 -3.98 -6.99
N GLU A 107 8.24 -3.36 -6.82
CA GLU A 107 7.59 -2.58 -7.87
C GLU A 107 8.17 -1.18 -8.03
N LEU A 108 9.07 -0.76 -7.15
CA LEU A 108 9.58 0.60 -7.11
C LEU A 108 10.96 0.70 -7.75
N SER A 109 11.43 1.94 -7.96
CA SER A 109 12.77 2.17 -8.52
C SER A 109 13.84 1.71 -7.53
N GLU A 110 15.03 1.40 -8.05
CA GLU A 110 16.14 0.97 -7.21
C GLU A 110 16.48 2.01 -6.14
N GLU A 111 16.45 3.28 -6.51
CA GLU A 111 16.74 4.36 -5.57
C GLU A 111 15.75 4.37 -4.42
N LYS A 112 14.48 4.22 -4.73
CA LYS A 112 13.43 4.24 -3.70
C LYS A 112 13.51 3.00 -2.83
N LYS A 113 13.82 1.84 -3.42
CA LYS A 113 14.01 0.60 -2.67
C LYS A 113 15.07 0.77 -1.60
N GLU A 114 16.20 1.31 -1.98
CA GLU A 114 17.32 1.50 -1.04
C GLU A 114 16.93 2.44 0.10
N LYS A 115 16.26 3.53 -0.23
CA LYS A 115 15.84 4.49 0.78
C LYS A 115 14.86 3.86 1.76
N ILE A 116 13.90 3.09 1.25
CA ILE A 116 12.92 2.42 2.11
C ILE A 116 13.62 1.45 3.04
N LEU A 117 14.51 0.62 2.52
CA LEU A 117 15.23 -0.36 3.34
C LEU A 117 16.03 0.31 4.45
N ASN A 118 16.61 1.48 4.16
CA ASN A 118 17.37 2.22 5.15
C ASN A 118 16.51 2.78 6.27
N TYR A 119 15.25 3.05 6.00
CA TYR A 119 14.34 3.60 6.99
C TYR A 119 13.66 2.55 7.86
N ILE A 120 13.76 1.27 7.49
CA ILE A 120 13.13 0.20 8.28
C ILE A 120 13.93 0.05 9.59
N GLU A 121 13.23 0.16 10.71
CA GLU A 121 13.88 0.10 12.02
C GLU A 121 14.26 -1.30 12.43
N ASP A 122 13.42 -2.28 12.13
CA ASP A 122 13.73 -3.67 12.41
C ASP A 122 14.73 -4.19 11.36
N LYS A 123 15.99 -4.27 11.73
CA LYS A 123 17.04 -4.64 10.79
C LYS A 123 16.95 -6.07 10.32
N ASN A 124 16.37 -6.95 11.13
CA ASN A 124 16.14 -8.34 10.69
C ASN A 124 15.08 -8.37 9.60
N HIS A 125 14.03 -7.59 9.76
CA HIS A 125 12.98 -7.49 8.76
C HIS A 125 13.55 -6.90 7.46
N ALA A 126 14.34 -5.84 7.58
CA ALA A 126 14.99 -5.22 6.42
C ALA A 126 15.89 -6.21 5.69
N SER A 127 16.66 -7.00 6.44
CA SER A 127 17.56 -7.98 5.86
C SER A 127 16.80 -9.08 5.13
N ASP A 128 15.72 -9.57 5.73
CA ASP A 128 14.89 -10.60 5.11
C ASP A 128 14.25 -10.09 3.82
N ILE A 129 13.77 -8.86 3.82
CA ILE A 129 13.20 -8.26 2.62
C ILE A 129 14.27 -8.11 1.55
N SER A 130 15.44 -7.64 1.92
CA SER A 130 16.55 -7.47 1.00
C SER A 130 16.94 -8.78 0.34
N ASP A 131 16.96 -9.86 1.12
CA ASP A 131 17.26 -11.19 0.58
C ASP A 131 16.25 -11.61 -0.47
N LEU A 132 14.96 -11.38 -0.22
CA LEU A 132 13.94 -11.72 -1.19
C LEU A 132 14.04 -10.88 -2.46
N LEU A 133 14.42 -9.61 -2.32
CA LEU A 133 14.58 -8.72 -3.46
C LEU A 133 15.74 -9.11 -4.37
N ASN A 134 16.72 -9.79 -3.84
CA ASN A 134 17.87 -10.25 -4.61
C ASN A 134 17.59 -11.54 -5.40
N TYR A 135 16.42 -12.13 -5.23
CA TYR A 135 16.01 -13.31 -5.96
C TYR A 135 14.95 -12.93 -6.98
N PRO A 136 15.25 -13.04 -8.28
CA PRO A 136 14.21 -12.80 -9.30
C PRO A 136 13.10 -13.83 -9.15
N LYS A 137 11.88 -13.38 -9.00
CA LYS A 137 10.74 -14.23 -8.72
C LYS A 137 10.44 -15.26 -9.79
N ASN A 138 10.72 -14.92 -11.02
CA ASN A 138 10.31 -15.73 -12.16
C ASN A 138 11.47 -16.46 -12.82
N THR A 139 12.59 -16.56 -12.14
CA THR A 139 13.73 -17.29 -12.70
C THR A 139 14.21 -18.36 -11.75
N ALA A 140 14.14 -19.61 -12.21
CA ALA A 140 14.73 -20.70 -11.49
C ALA A 140 16.25 -20.54 -11.42
N GLY A 141 16.81 -19.90 -12.44
CA GLY A 141 18.23 -19.63 -12.47
C GLY A 141 18.75 -18.81 -11.31
N GLY A 142 17.95 -17.84 -10.87
CA GLY A 142 18.31 -17.01 -9.73
C GLY A 142 18.49 -17.84 -8.47
N ILE A 143 17.57 -18.75 -8.24
CA ILE A 143 17.62 -19.63 -7.07
C ILE A 143 18.78 -20.59 -7.18
N MET A 144 18.96 -21.17 -8.35
CA MET A 144 20.04 -22.12 -8.58
C MET A 144 21.41 -21.49 -8.41
N ALA A 145 21.57 -20.28 -8.92
CA ALA A 145 22.83 -19.57 -8.78
C ALA A 145 23.17 -19.37 -7.30
N LYS A 146 22.17 -19.09 -6.50
CA LYS A 146 22.36 -18.92 -5.06
C LYS A 146 22.83 -20.22 -4.41
N GLU A 147 22.24 -21.32 -4.81
CA GLU A 147 22.58 -22.62 -4.24
C GLU A 147 23.96 -23.10 -4.64
N LEU A 148 24.43 -22.68 -5.79
CA LEU A 148 25.72 -23.11 -6.28
C LEU A 148 26.90 -22.39 -5.62
N ILE A 149 26.63 -21.41 -4.85
CA ILE A 149 27.70 -20.64 -4.18
C ILE A 149 28.17 -21.27 -2.87
#